data_479d8da0c4d5e050b51423b7d1c9ab17
#
_entry.id   479d8da0c4d5e050b51423b7d1c9ab17
#
_cell.length_a   1.000
_cell.length_b   1.000
_cell.length_c   1.000
_cell.angle_alpha   90.00
_cell.angle_beta   90.00
_cell.angle_gamma   90.00
#
_symmetry.space_group_name_H-M   'P 1'
#
loop_
_entity.id
_entity.type
_entity.pdbx_description
1 polymer ?
#
loop_
_entity_poly.entity_id
_entity_poly.type
_entity_poly.pdbx_seq_one_letter_code
_entity_poly.pdbx_strand_id
1 'polypeptide(L)'
;MEHRGRPCVHPERRADWRDWLAENHTSSDGVWLVSWRAASGRPRIPYEEVVEEALCVGWIDSLANTLDERHLQLFTPRRRGSGWSRINKVRVERLSAAGLMRPAGLAAVAAAMAEGSWTLLDAVEDLIEPEDLTAALDALPAAREGWGGLSPSARKAGLLRIATAKRPETRARRIEETVRLAAESG
;
A
#
# COMPACT_ATOMS: atom_id res chain seq x y z
N MET A 1 -9.90 -18.45 -15.40
CA MET A 1 -10.97 -17.83 -14.59
C MET A 1 -10.72 -16.32 -14.52
N GLU A 2 -11.76 -15.51 -14.55
CA GLU A 2 -11.65 -14.05 -14.37
C GLU A 2 -12.45 -13.60 -13.15
N HIS A 3 -12.00 -12.51 -12.52
CA HIS A 3 -12.72 -11.84 -11.45
C HIS A 3 -12.65 -10.33 -11.66
N ARG A 4 -13.82 -9.68 -11.72
CA ARG A 4 -13.96 -8.24 -11.98
C ARG A 4 -13.17 -7.76 -13.21
N GLY A 5 -13.27 -8.52 -14.31
CA GLY A 5 -12.63 -8.19 -15.60
C GLY A 5 -11.11 -8.37 -15.65
N ARG A 6 -10.52 -9.06 -14.68
CA ARG A 6 -9.08 -9.37 -14.64
C ARG A 6 -8.84 -10.87 -14.52
N PRO A 7 -7.73 -11.38 -15.10
CA PRO A 7 -7.38 -12.79 -14.99
C PRO A 7 -7.12 -13.17 -13.53
N CYS A 8 -7.38 -14.45 -13.24
CA CYS A 8 -7.04 -15.07 -11.97
C CYS A 8 -5.97 -16.14 -12.19
N VAL A 9 -4.97 -16.16 -11.33
CA VAL A 9 -3.93 -17.19 -11.27
C VAL A 9 -3.92 -17.84 -9.90
N HIS A 10 -3.62 -19.13 -9.85
CA HIS A 10 -3.58 -19.89 -8.60
C HIS A 10 -2.24 -20.63 -8.50
N PRO A 11 -1.14 -19.91 -8.22
CA PRO A 11 0.15 -20.54 -7.99
C PRO A 11 0.14 -21.25 -6.64
N GLU A 12 0.64 -22.47 -6.60
CA GLU A 12 0.76 -23.24 -5.36
C GLU A 12 2.15 -23.11 -4.73
N ARG A 13 3.17 -22.75 -5.54
CA ARG A 13 4.55 -22.57 -5.12
C ARG A 13 5.06 -21.18 -5.47
N ARG A 14 5.97 -20.68 -4.68
CA ARG A 14 6.63 -19.38 -4.92
C ARG A 14 7.23 -19.28 -6.33
N ALA A 15 7.82 -20.37 -6.84
CA ALA A 15 8.37 -20.41 -8.19
C ALA A 15 7.31 -20.18 -9.27
N ASP A 16 6.13 -20.79 -9.14
CA ASP A 16 5.05 -20.64 -10.13
C ASP A 16 4.58 -19.16 -10.21
N TRP A 17 4.54 -18.46 -9.08
CA TRP A 17 4.21 -17.03 -9.03
C TRP A 17 5.31 -16.17 -9.65
N ARG A 18 6.56 -16.45 -9.34
CA ARG A 18 7.73 -15.78 -9.94
C ARG A 18 7.75 -15.91 -11.44
N ASP A 19 7.53 -17.13 -11.97
CA ASP A 19 7.55 -17.42 -13.40
C ASP A 19 6.40 -16.69 -14.11
N TRP A 20 5.20 -16.69 -13.52
CA TRP A 20 4.08 -15.92 -14.05
C TRP A 20 4.41 -14.42 -14.12
N LEU A 21 4.97 -13.86 -13.07
CA LEU A 21 5.38 -12.45 -13.06
C LEU A 21 6.47 -12.17 -14.10
N ALA A 22 7.44 -13.05 -14.26
CA ALA A 22 8.51 -12.89 -15.25
C ALA A 22 7.95 -12.77 -16.68
N GLU A 23 6.93 -13.53 -17.00
CA GLU A 23 6.29 -13.55 -18.32
C GLU A 23 5.31 -12.40 -18.54
N ASN A 24 4.61 -11.95 -17.48
CA ASN A 24 3.42 -11.11 -17.63
C ASN A 24 3.56 -9.68 -17.07
N HIS A 25 4.59 -9.36 -16.26
CA HIS A 25 4.67 -8.07 -15.57
C HIS A 25 4.75 -6.84 -16.48
N THR A 26 5.18 -7.00 -17.73
CA THR A 26 5.28 -5.88 -18.69
C THR A 26 4.04 -5.72 -19.56
N SER A 27 3.21 -6.75 -19.70
CA SER A 27 2.05 -6.78 -20.59
C SER A 27 0.70 -6.76 -19.87
N SER A 28 0.67 -7.19 -18.60
CA SER A 28 -0.56 -7.21 -17.79
C SER A 28 -0.72 -5.92 -16.97
N ASP A 29 -1.95 -5.44 -16.86
CA ASP A 29 -2.33 -4.31 -16.01
C ASP A 29 -2.79 -4.74 -14.61
N GLY A 30 -2.76 -6.05 -14.31
CA GLY A 30 -3.04 -6.65 -13.02
C GLY A 30 -3.66 -8.04 -13.09
N VAL A 31 -3.57 -8.74 -11.96
CA VAL A 31 -4.01 -10.12 -11.82
C VAL A 31 -4.54 -10.37 -10.41
N TRP A 32 -5.57 -11.18 -10.30
CA TRP A 32 -6.00 -11.73 -9.02
C TRP A 32 -5.21 -13.00 -8.72
N LEU A 33 -4.35 -12.93 -7.71
CA LEU A 33 -3.74 -14.12 -7.14
C LEU A 33 -4.76 -14.79 -6.23
N VAL A 34 -5.08 -16.03 -6.54
CA VAL A 34 -5.99 -16.88 -5.79
C VAL A 34 -5.19 -17.78 -4.87
N SER A 35 -5.58 -17.88 -3.62
CA SER A 35 -4.98 -18.81 -2.66
C SER A 35 -6.04 -19.47 -1.80
N TRP A 36 -5.76 -20.65 -1.26
CA TRP A 36 -6.62 -21.25 -0.26
C TRP A 36 -6.55 -20.49 1.06
N ARG A 37 -7.66 -20.44 1.80
CA ARG A 37 -7.65 -19.94 3.17
C ARG A 37 -6.76 -20.80 4.07
N ALA A 38 -6.12 -20.20 5.06
CA ALA A 38 -5.26 -20.94 5.99
C ALA A 38 -5.96 -22.13 6.65
N ALA A 39 -7.23 -21.95 6.99
CA ALA A 39 -8.05 -22.99 7.62
C ALA A 39 -8.33 -24.21 6.72
N SER A 40 -8.11 -24.13 5.42
CA SER A 40 -8.35 -25.27 4.50
C SER A 40 -7.31 -26.38 4.60
N GLY A 41 -6.14 -26.12 5.20
CA GLY A 41 -5.02 -27.06 5.26
C GLY A 41 -4.35 -27.34 3.90
N ARG A 42 -4.79 -26.67 2.81
CA ARG A 42 -4.25 -26.87 1.46
C ARG A 42 -2.98 -26.04 1.25
N PRO A 43 -2.07 -26.45 0.33
CA PRO A 43 -0.86 -25.71 0.00
C PRO A 43 -1.19 -24.26 -0.41
N ARG A 44 -0.40 -23.33 0.08
CA ARG A 44 -0.47 -21.91 -0.31
C ARG A 44 0.88 -21.25 -0.13
N ILE A 45 1.15 -20.26 -0.95
CA ILE A 45 2.34 -19.42 -0.77
C ILE A 45 2.11 -18.49 0.43
N PRO A 46 3.06 -18.35 1.35
CA PRO A 46 3.01 -17.32 2.40
C PRO A 46 2.85 -15.92 1.79
N TYR A 47 1.99 -15.09 2.36
CA TYR A 47 1.70 -13.74 1.84
C TYR A 47 2.96 -12.89 1.67
N GLU A 48 3.91 -12.98 2.61
CA GLU A 48 5.20 -12.29 2.54
C GLU A 48 5.95 -12.64 1.25
N GLU A 49 6.05 -13.91 0.90
CA GLU A 49 6.73 -14.37 -0.31
C GLU A 49 6.02 -13.90 -1.59
N VAL A 50 4.69 -13.85 -1.57
CA VAL A 50 3.89 -13.35 -2.71
C VAL A 50 4.18 -11.87 -2.96
N VAL A 51 4.23 -11.05 -1.90
CA VAL A 51 4.52 -9.61 -2.00
C VAL A 51 5.97 -9.38 -2.44
N GLU A 52 6.92 -10.16 -1.92
CA GLU A 52 8.32 -10.04 -2.32
C GLU A 52 8.55 -10.27 -3.81
N GLU A 53 7.97 -11.35 -4.37
CA GLU A 53 8.09 -11.62 -5.82
C GLU A 53 7.46 -10.49 -6.66
N ALA A 54 6.31 -9.94 -6.22
CA ALA A 54 5.68 -8.82 -6.88
C ALA A 54 6.57 -7.56 -6.83
N LEU A 55 7.15 -7.24 -5.68
CA LEU A 55 8.07 -6.11 -5.53
C LEU A 55 9.32 -6.25 -6.41
N CYS A 56 9.83 -7.47 -6.62
CA CYS A 56 10.97 -7.72 -7.48
C CYS A 56 10.76 -7.21 -8.92
N VAL A 57 9.52 -7.17 -9.40
CA VAL A 57 9.16 -6.67 -10.74
C VAL A 57 8.43 -5.31 -10.71
N GLY A 58 8.39 -4.62 -9.58
CA GLY A 58 7.75 -3.30 -9.43
C GLY A 58 6.23 -3.35 -9.32
N TRP A 59 5.67 -4.49 -8.91
CA TRP A 59 4.25 -4.66 -8.64
C TRP A 59 3.95 -4.54 -7.15
N ILE A 60 2.66 -4.34 -6.83
CA ILE A 60 2.16 -4.25 -5.45
C ILE A 60 0.77 -4.86 -5.35
N ASP A 61 0.46 -5.38 -4.18
CA ASP A 61 -0.90 -5.76 -3.81
C ASP A 61 -1.78 -4.53 -3.54
N SER A 62 -3.08 -4.71 -3.72
CA SER A 62 -4.04 -3.62 -3.52
C SER A 62 -5.32 -4.11 -2.84
N LEU A 63 -6.25 -4.70 -3.60
CA LEU A 63 -7.55 -5.11 -3.10
C LEU A 63 -7.52 -6.58 -2.67
N ALA A 64 -8.11 -6.86 -1.51
CA ALA A 64 -8.43 -8.21 -1.08
C ALA A 64 -9.90 -8.54 -1.32
N ASN A 65 -10.20 -9.76 -1.68
CA ASN A 65 -11.55 -10.30 -1.81
C ASN A 65 -11.59 -11.75 -1.32
N THR A 66 -12.79 -12.25 -1.15
CA THR A 66 -13.02 -13.65 -0.79
C THR A 66 -14.04 -14.24 -1.75
N LEU A 67 -13.76 -15.44 -2.25
CA LEU A 67 -14.68 -16.21 -3.09
C LEU A 67 -14.67 -17.65 -2.57
N ASP A 68 -15.78 -18.06 -1.98
CA ASP A 68 -15.92 -19.37 -1.31
C ASP A 68 -14.81 -19.60 -0.25
N GLU A 69 -14.07 -20.68 -0.35
CA GLU A 69 -12.94 -21.02 0.52
C GLU A 69 -11.61 -20.41 0.08
N ARG A 70 -11.62 -19.50 -0.91
CA ARG A 70 -10.43 -18.90 -1.50
C ARG A 70 -10.32 -17.44 -1.11
N HIS A 71 -9.09 -17.03 -0.91
CA HIS A 71 -8.70 -15.63 -0.77
C HIS A 71 -8.16 -15.14 -2.12
N LEU A 72 -8.60 -13.98 -2.54
CA LEU A 72 -8.16 -13.31 -3.76
C LEU A 72 -7.42 -12.03 -3.39
N GLN A 73 -6.19 -11.87 -3.86
CA GLN A 73 -5.41 -10.65 -3.70
C GLN A 73 -5.10 -10.06 -5.07
N LEU A 74 -5.50 -8.81 -5.31
CA LEU A 74 -5.19 -8.11 -6.55
C LEU A 74 -3.75 -7.59 -6.51
N PHE A 75 -2.96 -7.96 -7.50
CA PHE A 75 -1.64 -7.43 -7.78
C PHE A 75 -1.66 -6.58 -9.05
N THR A 76 -0.99 -5.44 -9.03
CA THR A 76 -0.91 -4.50 -10.16
C THR A 76 0.47 -3.87 -10.23
N PRO A 77 0.91 -3.40 -11.41
CA PRO A 77 2.06 -2.52 -11.50
C PRO A 77 1.90 -1.33 -10.55
N ARG A 78 2.96 -0.93 -9.86
CA ARG A 78 2.93 0.26 -9.01
C ARG A 78 2.69 1.50 -9.85
N ARG A 79 1.74 2.31 -9.43
CA ARG A 79 1.47 3.60 -10.07
C ARG A 79 2.52 4.61 -9.65
N ARG A 80 2.97 5.43 -10.58
CA ARG A 80 3.84 6.58 -10.28
C ARG A 80 3.17 7.50 -9.24
N GLY A 81 3.97 8.02 -8.32
CA GLY A 81 3.49 8.87 -7.23
C GLY A 81 2.74 8.12 -6.12
N SER A 82 2.66 6.79 -6.15
CA SER A 82 2.13 6.02 -5.03
C SER A 82 3.17 5.88 -3.92
N GLY A 83 2.78 6.22 -2.68
CA GLY A 83 3.66 6.14 -1.52
C GLY A 83 4.16 4.72 -1.21
N TRP A 84 5.34 4.64 -0.63
CA TRP A 84 5.96 3.39 -0.20
C TRP A 84 5.87 3.28 1.33
N SER A 85 5.23 2.20 1.82
CA SER A 85 5.22 1.91 3.25
C SER A 85 6.61 1.47 3.72
N ARG A 86 6.92 1.73 4.99
CA ARG A 86 8.19 1.33 5.62
C ARG A 86 8.47 -0.16 5.45
N ILE A 87 7.46 -1.00 5.64
CA ILE A 87 7.60 -2.45 5.47
C ILE A 87 8.01 -2.83 4.05
N ASN A 88 7.47 -2.16 3.01
CA ASN A 88 7.85 -2.44 1.63
C ASN A 88 9.25 -1.88 1.29
N LYS A 89 9.68 -0.80 1.92
CA LYS A 89 11.06 -0.31 1.80
C LYS A 89 12.06 -1.32 2.37
N VAL A 90 11.81 -1.83 3.57
CA VAL A 90 12.64 -2.88 4.21
C VAL A 90 12.72 -4.13 3.34
N ARG A 91 11.59 -4.55 2.73
CA ARG A 91 11.58 -5.67 1.78
C ARG A 91 12.47 -5.38 0.58
N VAL A 92 12.33 -4.22 -0.04
CA VAL A 92 13.14 -3.82 -1.20
C VAL A 92 14.63 -3.78 -0.86
N GLU A 93 15.00 -3.22 0.28
CA GLU A 93 16.40 -3.19 0.75
C GLU A 93 16.97 -4.63 0.87
N ARG A 94 16.23 -5.52 1.53
CA ARG A 94 16.62 -6.93 1.68
C ARG A 94 16.71 -7.66 0.33
N LEU A 95 15.73 -7.47 -0.54
CA LEU A 95 15.69 -8.10 -1.87
C LEU A 95 16.81 -7.56 -2.77
N SER A 96 17.13 -6.27 -2.66
CA SER A 96 18.25 -5.65 -3.38
C SER A 96 19.60 -6.19 -2.91
N ALA A 97 19.81 -6.28 -1.61
CA ALA A 97 21.03 -6.83 -1.03
C ALA A 97 21.23 -8.31 -1.41
N ALA A 98 20.14 -9.05 -1.59
CA ALA A 98 20.16 -10.46 -2.04
C ALA A 98 20.27 -10.61 -3.58
N GLY A 99 20.31 -9.52 -4.35
CA GLY A 99 20.36 -9.57 -5.82
C GLY A 99 19.09 -10.11 -6.48
N LEU A 100 17.95 -10.08 -5.80
CA LEU A 100 16.69 -10.66 -6.27
C LEU A 100 15.83 -9.66 -7.06
N MET A 101 16.08 -8.36 -6.91
CA MET A 101 15.35 -7.33 -7.65
C MET A 101 15.61 -7.43 -9.15
N ARG A 102 14.55 -7.33 -9.94
CA ARG A 102 14.60 -7.31 -11.41
C ARG A 102 14.73 -5.86 -11.92
N PRO A 103 15.17 -5.65 -13.17
CA PRO A 103 15.31 -4.30 -13.73
C PRO A 103 14.05 -3.44 -13.59
N ALA A 104 12.86 -4.01 -13.80
CA ALA A 104 11.59 -3.30 -13.67
C ALA A 104 11.31 -2.86 -12.21
N GLY A 105 11.62 -3.71 -11.23
CA GLY A 105 11.50 -3.37 -9.81
C GLY A 105 12.47 -2.26 -9.40
N LEU A 106 13.74 -2.36 -9.81
CA LEU A 106 14.73 -1.31 -9.57
C LEU A 106 14.35 0.03 -10.22
N ALA A 107 13.81 -0.01 -11.44
CA ALA A 107 13.31 1.18 -12.12
C ALA A 107 12.13 1.83 -11.38
N ALA A 108 11.21 1.02 -10.84
CA ALA A 108 10.09 1.54 -10.04
C ALA A 108 10.58 2.22 -8.74
N VAL A 109 11.59 1.67 -8.08
CA VAL A 109 12.22 2.27 -6.89
C VAL A 109 12.94 3.58 -7.25
N ALA A 110 13.76 3.58 -8.30
CA ALA A 110 14.47 4.77 -8.76
C ALA A 110 13.50 5.91 -9.13
N ALA A 111 12.43 5.60 -9.84
CA ALA A 111 11.39 6.56 -10.16
C ALA A 111 10.71 7.14 -8.91
N ALA A 112 10.40 6.31 -7.91
CA ALA A 112 9.82 6.75 -6.66
C ALA A 112 10.74 7.67 -5.86
N MET A 113 12.05 7.39 -5.85
CA MET A 113 13.05 8.25 -5.23
C MET A 113 13.15 9.60 -5.95
N ALA A 114 13.20 9.59 -7.28
CA ALA A 114 13.32 10.81 -8.09
C ALA A 114 12.10 11.74 -7.98
N GLU A 115 10.88 11.20 -7.83
CA GLU A 115 9.64 11.97 -7.72
C GLU A 115 9.17 12.20 -6.28
N GLY A 116 9.93 11.75 -5.26
CA GLY A 116 9.65 11.95 -3.83
C GLY A 116 8.59 11.01 -3.25
N SER A 117 8.00 10.11 -4.03
CA SER A 117 6.98 9.17 -3.51
C SER A 117 7.57 8.07 -2.61
N TRP A 118 8.88 7.87 -2.67
CA TRP A 118 9.60 6.96 -1.77
C TRP A 118 9.46 7.35 -0.30
N THR A 119 9.55 8.65 0.01
CA THR A 119 9.49 9.19 1.39
C THR A 119 8.12 9.74 1.78
N LEU A 120 7.15 9.75 0.85
CA LEU A 120 5.83 10.36 1.05
C LEU A 120 5.11 9.89 2.32
N LEU A 121 5.29 8.64 2.71
CA LEU A 121 4.60 8.05 3.86
C LEU A 121 5.43 8.03 5.14
N ASP A 122 6.66 8.52 5.17
CA ASP A 122 7.53 8.42 6.34
C ASP A 122 6.94 9.19 7.52
N ALA A 123 6.58 10.46 7.31
CA ALA A 123 5.94 11.29 8.33
C ALA A 123 4.59 10.70 8.79
N VAL A 124 3.82 10.08 7.88
CA VAL A 124 2.56 9.41 8.20
C VAL A 124 2.80 8.22 9.14
N GLU A 125 3.84 7.44 8.87
CA GLU A 125 4.18 6.27 9.68
C GLU A 125 4.76 6.63 11.05
N ASP A 126 5.40 7.78 11.14
CA ASP A 126 5.90 8.36 12.38
C ASP A 126 4.84 9.20 13.13
N LEU A 127 3.61 9.28 12.60
CA LEU A 127 2.49 10.07 13.14
C LEU A 127 2.84 11.57 13.28
N ILE A 128 3.70 12.08 12.40
CA ILE A 128 4.07 13.50 12.37
C ILE A 128 2.96 14.29 11.71
N GLU A 129 2.42 15.25 12.44
CA GLU A 129 1.41 16.18 11.94
C GLU A 129 2.08 17.20 11.01
N PRO A 130 1.55 17.43 9.78
CA PRO A 130 2.01 18.51 8.96
C PRO A 130 1.53 19.86 9.52
N GLU A 131 2.28 20.92 9.28
CA GLU A 131 2.06 22.27 9.86
C GLU A 131 0.63 22.80 9.64
N ASP A 132 0.08 22.60 8.45
CA ASP A 132 -1.29 23.01 8.11
C ASP A 132 -2.37 22.27 8.90
N LEU A 133 -2.17 20.98 9.19
CA LEU A 133 -3.06 20.21 10.06
C LEU A 133 -2.90 20.67 11.53
N THR A 134 -1.66 20.83 11.99
CA THR A 134 -1.37 21.30 13.36
C THR A 134 -2.06 22.61 13.62
N ALA A 135 -1.88 23.61 12.74
CA ALA A 135 -2.53 24.91 12.86
C ALA A 135 -4.07 24.82 12.90
N ALA A 136 -4.65 23.96 12.05
CA ALA A 136 -6.10 23.78 12.01
C ALA A 136 -6.66 23.09 13.27
N LEU A 137 -5.96 22.12 13.84
CA LEU A 137 -6.33 21.46 15.09
C LEU A 137 -6.20 22.43 16.28
N ASP A 138 -5.12 23.20 16.34
CA ASP A 138 -4.89 24.16 17.44
C ASP A 138 -5.89 25.31 17.45
N ALA A 139 -6.46 25.67 16.29
CA ALA A 139 -7.52 26.66 16.20
C ALA A 139 -8.85 26.21 16.83
N LEU A 140 -9.03 24.90 17.08
CA LEU A 140 -10.27 24.35 17.67
C LEU A 140 -9.93 23.39 18.82
N PRO A 141 -9.97 23.83 20.09
CA PRO A 141 -9.59 23.03 21.26
C PRO A 141 -10.23 21.63 21.31
N ALA A 142 -11.52 21.52 21.01
CA ALA A 142 -12.21 20.24 20.98
C ALA A 142 -11.62 19.26 19.92
N ALA A 143 -11.19 19.78 18.76
CA ALA A 143 -10.56 18.98 17.75
C ALA A 143 -9.14 18.54 18.16
N ARG A 144 -8.38 19.41 18.82
CA ARG A 144 -7.04 19.07 19.35
C ARG A 144 -7.13 17.98 20.42
N GLU A 145 -8.09 18.08 21.33
CA GLU A 145 -8.35 17.08 22.37
C GLU A 145 -8.77 15.75 21.73
N GLY A 146 -9.79 15.77 20.89
CA GLY A 146 -10.27 14.57 20.21
C GLY A 146 -9.21 13.90 19.33
N TRP A 147 -8.39 14.69 18.60
CA TRP A 147 -7.25 14.15 17.84
C TRP A 147 -6.22 13.46 18.73
N GLY A 148 -5.91 14.05 19.90
CA GLY A 148 -5.02 13.47 20.91
C GLY A 148 -5.55 12.15 21.47
N GLY A 149 -6.87 12.00 21.60
CA GLY A 149 -7.55 10.79 22.05
C GLY A 149 -7.65 9.66 21.01
N LEU A 150 -7.41 9.96 19.71
CA LEU A 150 -7.48 8.94 18.67
C LEU A 150 -6.38 7.88 18.81
N SER A 151 -6.72 6.65 18.44
CA SER A 151 -5.73 5.58 18.34
C SER A 151 -4.65 5.91 17.28
N PRO A 152 -3.42 5.37 17.41
CA PRO A 152 -2.38 5.54 16.38
C PRO A 152 -2.85 5.15 14.97
N SER A 153 -3.66 4.12 14.84
CA SER A 153 -4.24 3.69 13.56
C SER A 153 -5.18 4.72 12.97
N ALA A 154 -6.05 5.33 13.79
CA ALA A 154 -6.99 6.37 13.34
C ALA A 154 -6.24 7.65 12.92
N ARG A 155 -5.24 8.09 13.70
CA ARG A 155 -4.38 9.22 13.33
C ARG A 155 -3.62 8.95 12.04
N LYS A 156 -3.04 7.75 11.88
CA LYS A 156 -2.36 7.33 10.65
C LYS A 156 -3.28 7.39 9.44
N ALA A 157 -4.53 6.96 9.56
CA ALA A 157 -5.53 7.02 8.48
C ALA A 157 -5.83 8.49 8.06
N GLY A 158 -5.99 9.39 9.01
CA GLY A 158 -6.15 10.83 8.74
C GLY A 158 -4.94 11.43 8.03
N LEU A 159 -3.75 11.20 8.56
CA LEU A 159 -2.49 11.68 7.97
C LEU A 159 -2.28 11.14 6.56
N LEU A 160 -2.56 9.86 6.32
CA LEU A 160 -2.46 9.24 5.00
C LEU A 160 -3.37 9.92 3.97
N ARG A 161 -4.61 10.22 4.35
CA ARG A 161 -5.56 10.92 3.48
C ARG A 161 -5.03 12.31 3.10
N ILE A 162 -4.43 13.04 4.04
CA ILE A 162 -3.86 14.37 3.82
C ILE A 162 -2.61 14.27 2.94
N ALA A 163 -1.66 13.39 3.27
CA ALA A 163 -0.40 13.23 2.54
C ALA A 163 -0.60 12.81 1.08
N THR A 164 -1.63 12.02 0.79
CA THR A 164 -1.93 11.54 -0.58
C THR A 164 -2.78 12.51 -1.40
N ALA A 165 -3.12 13.69 -0.90
CA ALA A 165 -3.83 14.71 -1.65
C ALA A 165 -2.91 15.34 -2.70
N LYS A 166 -3.26 15.19 -3.99
CA LYS A 166 -2.46 15.73 -5.11
C LYS A 166 -2.77 17.20 -5.42
N ARG A 167 -3.93 17.71 -5.00
CA ARG A 167 -4.38 19.08 -5.28
C ARG A 167 -4.54 19.85 -3.97
N PRO A 168 -4.13 21.13 -3.91
CA PRO A 168 -4.26 21.95 -2.70
C PRO A 168 -5.69 21.98 -2.15
N GLU A 169 -6.70 22.11 -3.00
CA GLU A 169 -8.10 22.16 -2.59
C GLU A 169 -8.57 20.83 -1.97
N THR A 170 -8.08 19.72 -2.51
CA THR A 170 -8.36 18.38 -1.95
C THR A 170 -7.68 18.21 -0.60
N ARG A 171 -6.46 18.75 -0.44
CA ARG A 171 -5.71 18.72 0.81
C ARG A 171 -6.42 19.55 1.88
N ALA A 172 -6.80 20.79 1.57
CA ALA A 172 -7.52 21.68 2.48
C ALA A 172 -8.82 21.01 2.98
N ARG A 173 -9.65 20.52 2.06
CA ARG A 173 -10.89 19.80 2.43
C ARG A 173 -10.64 18.59 3.32
N ARG A 174 -9.58 17.81 3.08
CA ARG A 174 -9.25 16.65 3.92
C ARG A 174 -8.78 17.05 5.31
N ILE A 175 -8.11 18.19 5.45
CA ILE A 175 -7.77 18.76 6.75
C ILE A 175 -9.03 19.18 7.49
N GLU A 176 -9.94 19.95 6.85
CA GLU A 176 -11.22 20.34 7.44
C GLU A 176 -12.04 19.13 7.90
N GLU A 177 -12.17 18.09 7.07
CA GLU A 177 -12.85 16.85 7.43
C GLU A 177 -12.18 16.15 8.63
N THR A 178 -10.84 16.15 8.69
CA THR A 178 -10.09 15.53 9.79
C THR A 178 -10.31 16.28 11.10
N VAL A 179 -10.26 17.62 11.07
CA VAL A 179 -10.53 18.48 12.24
C VAL A 179 -11.97 18.29 12.73
N ARG A 180 -12.94 18.29 11.83
CA ARG A 180 -14.34 18.05 12.19
C ARG A 180 -14.54 16.70 12.88
N LEU A 181 -14.03 15.61 12.28
CA LEU A 181 -14.15 14.27 12.84
C LEU A 181 -13.44 14.14 14.19
N ALA A 182 -12.31 14.81 14.37
CA ALA A 182 -11.60 14.84 15.63
C ALA A 182 -12.45 15.54 16.72
N ALA A 183 -13.08 16.67 16.41
CA ALA A 183 -13.94 17.40 17.35
C ALA A 183 -15.21 16.60 17.76
N GLU A 184 -15.69 15.72 16.89
CA GLU A 184 -16.84 14.83 17.17
C GLU A 184 -16.44 13.60 18.00
N SER A 185 -15.16 13.37 18.20
CA SER A 185 -14.62 12.16 18.86
C SER A 185 -14.17 12.39 20.30
N GLY A 186 -14.11 13.65 20.75
CA GLY A 186 -13.85 14.09 22.12
C GLY A 186 -15.16 14.36 22.83
#